data_8579fb0fe951149441cc6fd97935f1e1
#
_entry.id   8579fb0fe951149441cc6fd97935f1e1
#
_cell.length_a   1.000
_cell.length_b   1.000
_cell.length_c   1.000
_cell.angle_alpha   90.00
_cell.angle_beta   90.00
_cell.angle_gamma   90.00
#
_symmetry.space_group_name_H-M   'P 1'
#
loop_
_entity.id
_entity.type
_entity.pdbx_description
1 polymer ?
#
loop_
_entity_poly.entity_id
_entity_poly.type
_entity_poly.pdbx_seq_one_letter_code
_entity_poly.pdbx_strand_id
1 'polypeptide(L)'
;MNIELVKKFTKDHLKGEKTGHDYYHGQRVANLATKMYLSDYPDAHKDSRIVAIIQTESYLHDTIDEKICDNPDEVIDEIKELLPKGGFTSLEIEDILFIIQHMSFSANIEHHYQLPLSGQYVQDADRIESLGAIGIARAFTYGGKHGNKIYDPEIKPEKLISHDQYRNHVETTINHFYEKLFDLEDLMNTPAAKKEAHRRTE
;
A
#
# COMPACT_ATOMS: atom_id res chain seq x y z
N MET A 1 -16.82 14.88 3.29
CA MET A 1 -15.96 14.47 2.15
C MET A 1 -16.69 13.47 1.29
N ASN A 2 -16.55 13.55 -0.02
CA ASN A 2 -17.20 12.64 -0.96
C ASN A 2 -16.23 11.51 -1.40
N ILE A 3 -16.17 10.44 -0.61
CA ILE A 3 -15.32 9.27 -0.88
C ILE A 3 -15.76 8.50 -2.14
N GLU A 4 -17.01 8.61 -2.54
CA GLU A 4 -17.50 7.89 -3.74
C GLU A 4 -16.84 8.40 -5.04
N LEU A 5 -16.42 9.68 -5.07
CA LEU A 5 -15.62 10.20 -6.18
C LEU A 5 -14.25 9.53 -6.24
N VAL A 6 -13.60 9.35 -5.10
CA VAL A 6 -12.30 8.68 -5.00
C VAL A 6 -12.41 7.21 -5.39
N LYS A 7 -13.40 6.50 -4.86
CA LYS A 7 -13.64 5.09 -5.21
C LYS A 7 -13.88 4.89 -6.70
N LYS A 8 -14.66 5.80 -7.31
CA LYS A 8 -14.92 5.73 -8.76
C LYS A 8 -13.62 5.95 -9.54
N PHE A 9 -12.86 6.96 -9.18
CA PHE A 9 -11.55 7.27 -9.78
C PHE A 9 -10.62 6.05 -9.73
N THR A 10 -10.41 5.49 -8.54
CA THR A 10 -9.58 4.29 -8.33
C THR A 10 -10.05 3.11 -9.18
N LYS A 11 -11.38 2.87 -9.22
CA LYS A 11 -11.95 1.77 -9.99
C LYS A 11 -11.73 1.91 -11.50
N ASP A 12 -11.78 3.15 -11.99
CA ASP A 12 -11.56 3.45 -13.41
C ASP A 12 -10.07 3.29 -13.78
N HIS A 13 -9.14 3.76 -12.92
CA HIS A 13 -7.69 3.69 -13.14
C HIS A 13 -7.12 2.26 -13.00
N LEU A 14 -7.60 1.49 -12.02
CA LEU A 14 -7.12 0.13 -11.79
C LEU A 14 -7.93 -0.94 -12.55
N LYS A 15 -8.71 -0.50 -13.54
CA LYS A 15 -9.52 -1.41 -14.35
C LYS A 15 -8.65 -2.36 -15.17
N GLY A 16 -8.80 -3.65 -14.90
CA GLY A 16 -8.06 -4.69 -15.63
C GLY A 16 -6.78 -5.15 -14.93
N GLU A 17 -6.41 -4.54 -13.81
CA GLU A 17 -5.34 -5.05 -12.96
C GLU A 17 -5.70 -6.45 -12.39
N LYS A 18 -4.75 -7.40 -12.45
CA LYS A 18 -4.98 -8.82 -12.11
C LYS A 18 -3.92 -9.40 -11.17
N THR A 19 -2.94 -8.59 -10.74
CA THR A 19 -1.85 -9.05 -9.87
C THR A 19 -2.10 -8.81 -8.39
N GLY A 20 -3.30 -8.31 -8.04
CA GLY A 20 -3.68 -8.04 -6.66
C GLY A 20 -3.45 -6.59 -6.22
N HIS A 21 -3.20 -5.65 -7.15
CA HIS A 21 -3.20 -4.20 -6.94
C HIS A 21 -4.46 -3.56 -7.54
N ASP A 22 -5.58 -4.26 -7.46
CA ASP A 22 -6.86 -3.85 -8.00
C ASP A 22 -7.66 -2.97 -7.02
N TYR A 23 -8.80 -2.46 -7.48
CA TYR A 23 -9.74 -1.70 -6.63
C TYR A 23 -10.08 -2.42 -5.33
N TYR A 24 -10.21 -3.75 -5.35
CA TYR A 24 -10.58 -4.52 -4.15
C TYR A 24 -9.44 -4.63 -3.15
N HIS A 25 -8.18 -4.56 -3.61
CA HIS A 25 -7.04 -4.38 -2.70
C HIS A 25 -7.15 -3.04 -1.97
N GLY A 26 -7.31 -1.92 -2.68
CA GLY A 26 -7.52 -0.61 -2.06
C GLY A 26 -8.69 -0.60 -1.07
N GLN A 27 -9.78 -1.31 -1.38
CA GLN A 27 -10.91 -1.47 -0.47
C GLN A 27 -10.56 -2.25 0.81
N ARG A 28 -9.77 -3.34 0.71
CA ARG A 28 -9.31 -4.10 1.88
C ARG A 28 -8.36 -3.28 2.74
N VAL A 29 -7.42 -2.56 2.11
CA VAL A 29 -6.52 -1.62 2.80
C VAL A 29 -7.32 -0.56 3.54
N ALA A 30 -8.30 0.09 2.90
CA ALA A 30 -9.14 1.11 3.52
C ALA A 30 -9.92 0.58 4.74
N ASN A 31 -10.50 -0.62 4.62
CA ASN A 31 -11.23 -1.25 5.71
C ASN A 31 -10.31 -1.61 6.88
N LEU A 32 -9.13 -2.16 6.59
CA LEU A 32 -8.16 -2.57 7.60
C LEU A 32 -7.54 -1.36 8.30
N ALA A 33 -7.09 -0.34 7.57
CA ALA A 33 -6.54 0.89 8.12
C ALA A 33 -7.55 1.61 9.03
N THR A 34 -8.81 1.75 8.56
CA THR A 34 -9.90 2.31 9.38
C THR A 34 -10.12 1.51 10.65
N LYS A 35 -10.16 0.18 10.56
CA LYS A 35 -10.37 -0.71 11.72
C LYS A 35 -9.23 -0.55 12.73
N MET A 36 -7.99 -0.52 12.29
CA MET A 36 -6.81 -0.36 13.15
C MET A 36 -6.82 1.01 13.82
N TYR A 37 -7.08 2.08 13.05
CA TYR A 37 -7.20 3.43 13.61
C TYR A 37 -8.27 3.51 14.71
N LEU A 38 -9.47 3.00 14.47
CA LEU A 38 -10.56 3.00 15.46
C LEU A 38 -10.27 2.07 16.66
N SER A 39 -9.42 1.05 16.51
CA SER A 39 -8.96 0.22 17.61
C SER A 39 -8.01 0.96 18.54
N ASP A 40 -7.09 1.75 17.98
CA ASP A 40 -6.13 2.54 18.76
C ASP A 40 -6.74 3.84 19.30
N TYR A 41 -7.80 4.35 18.65
CA TYR A 41 -8.56 5.55 19.03
C TYR A 41 -10.06 5.24 19.23
N PRO A 42 -10.45 4.57 20.32
CA PRO A 42 -11.82 4.08 20.50
C PRO A 42 -12.87 5.20 20.61
N ASP A 43 -12.46 6.40 20.98
CA ASP A 43 -13.34 7.58 21.01
C ASP A 43 -13.52 8.26 19.65
N ALA A 44 -12.78 7.83 18.63
CA ALA A 44 -12.89 8.40 17.29
C ALA A 44 -14.17 7.90 16.59
N HIS A 45 -14.84 8.82 15.89
CA HIS A 45 -16.03 8.47 15.14
C HIS A 45 -15.66 7.93 13.75
N LYS A 46 -16.33 6.85 13.30
CA LYS A 46 -16.09 6.22 11.99
C LYS A 46 -16.34 7.15 10.79
N ASP A 47 -17.17 8.18 10.97
CA ASP A 47 -17.49 9.18 9.94
C ASP A 47 -16.65 10.46 10.15
N SER A 48 -15.59 10.40 10.94
CA SER A 48 -14.70 11.54 11.17
C SER A 48 -13.88 11.89 9.94
N ARG A 49 -13.40 13.13 9.88
CA ARG A 49 -12.59 13.64 8.78
C ARG A 49 -11.31 12.82 8.56
N ILE A 50 -10.64 12.43 9.64
CA ILE A 50 -9.44 11.60 9.57
C ILE A 50 -9.70 10.22 8.96
N VAL A 51 -10.84 9.60 9.26
CA VAL A 51 -11.22 8.30 8.65
C VAL A 51 -11.45 8.47 7.15
N ALA A 52 -12.07 9.57 6.72
CA ALA A 52 -12.24 9.86 5.30
C ALA A 52 -10.88 10.07 4.58
N ILE A 53 -9.90 10.69 5.24
CA ILE A 53 -8.53 10.83 4.73
C ILE A 53 -7.86 9.46 4.60
N ILE A 54 -7.87 8.65 5.66
CA ILE A 54 -7.34 7.27 5.66
C ILE A 54 -7.92 6.45 4.50
N GLN A 55 -9.24 6.51 4.29
CA GLN A 55 -9.89 5.81 3.19
C GLN A 55 -9.43 6.34 1.83
N THR A 56 -9.31 7.65 1.68
CA THR A 56 -8.85 8.28 0.44
C THR A 56 -7.43 7.85 0.07
N GLU A 57 -6.50 7.94 1.00
CA GLU A 57 -5.12 7.49 0.83
C GLU A 57 -5.07 6.00 0.45
N SER A 58 -5.85 5.17 1.14
CA SER A 58 -5.94 3.74 0.89
C SER A 58 -6.45 3.39 -0.51
N TYR A 59 -7.42 4.13 -1.04
CA TYR A 59 -7.91 3.91 -2.40
C TYR A 59 -6.91 4.41 -3.46
N LEU A 60 -6.19 5.50 -3.19
CA LEU A 60 -5.33 6.14 -4.18
C LEU A 60 -3.91 5.55 -4.26
N HIS A 61 -3.41 4.88 -3.21
CA HIS A 61 -1.98 4.54 -3.08
C HIS A 61 -1.39 3.77 -4.27
N ASP A 62 -2.14 2.84 -4.86
CA ASP A 62 -1.68 2.05 -5.99
C ASP A 62 -1.91 2.74 -7.35
N THR A 63 -2.72 3.82 -7.42
CA THR A 63 -3.03 4.47 -8.71
C THR A 63 -1.83 5.14 -9.36
N ILE A 64 -0.79 5.43 -8.59
CA ILE A 64 0.47 6.03 -9.04
C ILE A 64 1.67 5.08 -8.95
N ASP A 65 1.45 3.80 -8.60
CA ASP A 65 2.55 2.83 -8.53
C ASP A 65 3.07 2.53 -9.94
N GLU A 66 4.36 2.75 -10.15
CA GLU A 66 5.04 2.55 -11.43
C GLU A 66 4.99 1.10 -11.97
N LYS A 67 4.54 0.12 -11.16
CA LYS A 67 4.28 -1.25 -11.61
C LYS A 67 3.02 -1.37 -12.48
N ILE A 68 2.11 -0.41 -12.34
CA ILE A 68 0.77 -0.46 -12.95
C ILE A 68 0.36 0.85 -13.62
N CYS A 69 1.11 1.93 -13.40
CA CYS A 69 0.86 3.26 -13.96
C CYS A 69 2.02 3.70 -14.84
N ASP A 70 1.77 3.93 -16.13
CA ASP A 70 2.79 4.36 -17.08
C ASP A 70 3.15 5.85 -16.96
N ASN A 71 2.24 6.67 -16.41
CA ASN A 71 2.43 8.11 -16.25
C ASN A 71 1.93 8.61 -14.87
N PRO A 72 2.68 8.38 -13.79
CA PRO A 72 2.28 8.78 -12.44
C PRO A 72 2.01 10.29 -12.29
N ASP A 73 2.76 11.15 -12.98
CA ASP A 73 2.61 12.60 -12.88
C ASP A 73 1.24 13.07 -13.40
N GLU A 74 0.75 12.49 -14.48
CA GLU A 74 -0.58 12.78 -15.03
C GLU A 74 -1.68 12.38 -14.04
N VAL A 75 -1.56 11.20 -13.44
CA VAL A 75 -2.52 10.72 -12.42
C VAL A 75 -2.48 11.59 -11.17
N ILE A 76 -1.30 12.07 -10.74
CA ILE A 76 -1.16 13.02 -9.63
C ILE A 76 -1.92 14.33 -9.94
N ASP A 77 -1.82 14.84 -11.16
CA ASP A 77 -2.53 16.06 -11.54
C ASP A 77 -4.05 15.84 -11.58
N GLU A 78 -4.51 14.69 -12.06
CA GLU A 78 -5.94 14.33 -11.98
C GLU A 78 -6.42 14.22 -10.51
N ILE A 79 -5.60 13.66 -9.60
CA ILE A 79 -5.92 13.61 -8.16
C ILE A 79 -6.02 15.02 -7.56
N LYS A 80 -5.11 15.94 -7.93
CA LYS A 80 -5.16 17.35 -7.50
C LYS A 80 -6.45 18.05 -7.95
N GLU A 81 -6.99 17.68 -9.10
CA GLU A 81 -8.27 18.21 -9.59
C GLU A 81 -9.49 17.54 -8.96
N LEU A 82 -9.36 16.26 -8.58
CA LEU A 82 -10.44 15.47 -8.00
C LEU A 82 -10.73 15.84 -6.54
N LEU A 83 -9.68 15.90 -5.71
CA LEU A 83 -9.83 16.02 -4.26
C LEU A 83 -10.54 17.29 -3.80
N PRO A 84 -10.32 18.49 -4.40
CA PRO A 84 -11.11 19.68 -4.06
C PRO A 84 -12.61 19.48 -4.29
N LYS A 85 -13.01 18.77 -5.35
CA LYS A 85 -14.41 18.43 -5.65
C LYS A 85 -15.00 17.47 -4.60
N GLY A 86 -14.14 16.68 -3.94
CA GLY A 86 -14.48 15.82 -2.82
C GLY A 86 -14.58 16.53 -1.46
N GLY A 87 -14.24 17.82 -1.40
CA GLY A 87 -14.30 18.64 -0.18
C GLY A 87 -13.05 18.52 0.71
N PHE A 88 -11.89 18.17 0.12
CA PHE A 88 -10.60 18.18 0.78
C PHE A 88 -9.98 19.60 0.72
N THR A 89 -9.30 19.99 1.78
CA THR A 89 -8.54 21.25 1.84
C THR A 89 -7.18 21.10 1.15
N SER A 90 -6.52 22.22 0.80
CA SER A 90 -5.21 22.20 0.17
C SER A 90 -4.16 21.46 1.01
N LEU A 91 -4.16 21.67 2.33
CA LEU A 91 -3.22 20.97 3.24
C LEU A 91 -3.45 19.47 3.27
N GLU A 92 -4.71 19.03 3.30
CA GLU A 92 -5.02 17.60 3.24
C GLU A 92 -4.63 16.97 1.91
N ILE A 93 -4.78 17.71 0.82
CA ILE A 93 -4.34 17.24 -0.51
C ILE A 93 -2.82 17.11 -0.56
N GLU A 94 -2.08 18.05 0.00
CA GLU A 94 -0.61 17.98 0.12
C GLU A 94 -0.19 16.75 0.94
N ASP A 95 -0.82 16.52 2.10
CA ASP A 95 -0.54 15.36 2.94
C ASP A 95 -0.88 14.03 2.23
N ILE A 96 -2.05 13.94 1.60
CA ILE A 96 -2.48 12.75 0.84
C ILE A 96 -1.47 12.44 -0.28
N LEU A 97 -1.08 13.44 -1.07
CA LEU A 97 -0.12 13.26 -2.15
C LEU A 97 1.26 12.84 -1.62
N PHE A 98 1.72 13.47 -0.55
CA PHE A 98 2.97 13.09 0.11
C PHE A 98 2.94 11.63 0.55
N ILE A 99 1.85 11.20 1.19
CA ILE A 99 1.70 9.84 1.69
C ILE A 99 1.72 8.82 0.56
N ILE A 100 0.88 8.97 -0.47
CA ILE A 100 0.81 8.00 -1.56
C ILE A 100 2.11 7.91 -2.38
N GLN A 101 2.88 8.99 -2.47
CA GLN A 101 4.18 9.01 -3.15
C GLN A 101 5.31 8.35 -2.33
N HIS A 102 5.19 8.31 -0.98
CA HIS A 102 6.31 7.92 -0.11
C HIS A 102 6.03 6.69 0.76
N MET A 103 4.81 6.13 0.74
CA MET A 103 4.46 5.00 1.62
C MET A 103 4.96 3.65 1.13
N SER A 104 5.33 3.49 -0.13
CA SER A 104 5.70 2.19 -0.68
C SER A 104 6.93 1.58 0.01
N PHE A 105 7.04 0.25 -0.01
CA PHE A 105 8.21 -0.44 0.54
C PHE A 105 9.50 0.02 -0.16
N SER A 106 9.47 0.12 -1.49
CA SER A 106 10.65 0.53 -2.29
C SER A 106 11.11 1.95 -1.98
N ALA A 107 10.17 2.90 -1.78
CA ALA A 107 10.51 4.27 -1.40
C ALA A 107 11.16 4.35 -0.01
N ASN A 108 10.90 3.38 0.86
CA ASN A 108 11.39 3.37 2.25
C ASN A 108 12.63 2.48 2.47
N ILE A 109 13.19 1.85 1.45
CA ILE A 109 14.45 1.09 1.57
C ILE A 109 15.61 2.02 1.97
N GLU A 110 15.70 3.19 1.33
CA GLU A 110 16.82 4.13 1.51
C GLU A 110 16.50 5.29 2.45
N HIS A 111 15.23 5.74 2.53
CA HIS A 111 14.90 7.05 3.12
C HIS A 111 14.12 7.01 4.44
N HIS A 112 13.38 5.97 4.75
CA HIS A 112 12.55 5.86 5.96
C HIS A 112 11.68 7.10 6.23
N TYR A 113 10.81 7.45 5.28
CA TYR A 113 9.94 8.63 5.38
C TYR A 113 9.05 8.59 6.62
N GLN A 114 9.03 9.69 7.36
CA GLN A 114 8.11 9.87 8.49
C GLN A 114 6.75 10.32 7.96
N LEU A 115 5.80 9.39 7.90
CA LEU A 115 4.47 9.67 7.39
C LEU A 115 3.59 10.34 8.45
N PRO A 116 2.67 11.24 8.06
CA PRO A 116 1.56 11.69 8.91
C PRO A 116 0.78 10.51 9.49
N LEU A 117 0.02 10.76 10.57
CA LEU A 117 -0.69 9.70 11.31
C LEU A 117 -1.58 8.84 10.41
N SER A 118 -2.36 9.44 9.51
CA SER A 118 -3.21 8.71 8.56
C SER A 118 -2.39 7.77 7.68
N GLY A 119 -1.29 8.27 7.11
CA GLY A 119 -0.39 7.50 6.27
C GLY A 119 0.28 6.33 6.97
N GLN A 120 0.57 6.43 8.29
CA GLN A 120 1.08 5.30 9.06
C GLN A 120 0.09 4.14 9.09
N TYR A 121 -1.22 4.40 9.30
CA TYR A 121 -2.25 3.37 9.26
C TYR A 121 -2.45 2.78 7.86
N VAL A 122 -2.35 3.59 6.83
CA VAL A 122 -2.50 3.13 5.44
C VAL A 122 -1.30 2.28 5.03
N GLN A 123 -0.07 2.72 5.32
CA GLN A 123 1.15 1.96 5.06
C GLN A 123 1.14 0.61 5.80
N ASP A 124 0.74 0.61 7.06
CA ASP A 124 0.63 -0.61 7.86
C ASP A 124 -0.42 -1.57 7.27
N ALA A 125 -1.58 -1.06 6.86
CA ALA A 125 -2.63 -1.87 6.27
C ALA A 125 -2.20 -2.49 4.93
N ASP A 126 -1.51 -1.75 4.07
CA ASP A 126 -0.95 -2.27 2.83
C ASP A 126 0.10 -3.36 3.09
N ARG A 127 1.03 -3.13 4.03
CA ARG A 127 2.01 -4.14 4.45
C ARG A 127 1.35 -5.41 4.98
N ILE A 128 0.30 -5.27 5.80
CA ILE A 128 -0.46 -6.41 6.35
C ILE A 128 -1.20 -7.18 5.25
N GLU A 129 -1.66 -6.53 4.18
CA GLU A 129 -2.25 -7.21 3.01
C GLU A 129 -1.21 -8.04 2.21
N SER A 130 0.07 -7.87 2.51
CA SER A 130 1.16 -8.72 2.01
C SER A 130 1.50 -9.89 2.93
N LEU A 131 0.81 -10.03 4.08
CA LEU A 131 1.00 -11.10 5.06
C LEU A 131 -0.18 -12.09 5.06
N GLY A 132 0.09 -13.32 5.53
CA GLY A 132 -0.90 -14.39 5.61
C GLY A 132 -1.34 -14.91 4.24
N ALA A 133 -2.47 -15.60 4.20
CA ALA A 133 -2.93 -16.33 3.00
C ALA A 133 -3.13 -15.44 1.77
N ILE A 134 -3.66 -14.23 1.93
CA ILE A 134 -3.88 -13.32 0.80
C ILE A 134 -2.54 -12.79 0.27
N GLY A 135 -1.57 -12.51 1.14
CA GLY A 135 -0.23 -12.10 0.76
C GLY A 135 0.49 -13.19 -0.04
N ILE A 136 0.41 -14.44 0.42
CA ILE A 136 0.95 -15.60 -0.29
C ILE A 136 0.33 -15.69 -1.69
N ALA A 137 -1.00 -15.64 -1.80
CA ALA A 137 -1.68 -15.70 -3.09
C ALA A 137 -1.25 -14.57 -4.05
N ARG A 138 -1.12 -13.33 -3.54
CA ARG A 138 -0.65 -12.18 -4.32
C ARG A 138 0.79 -12.36 -4.80
N ALA A 139 1.71 -12.82 -3.94
CA ALA A 139 3.11 -13.05 -4.30
C ALA A 139 3.24 -14.06 -5.46
N PHE A 140 2.53 -15.19 -5.41
CA PHE A 140 2.55 -16.18 -6.48
C PHE A 140 1.86 -15.71 -7.76
N THR A 141 0.78 -14.94 -7.64
CA THR A 141 0.09 -14.35 -8.79
C THR A 141 1.00 -13.34 -9.52
N TYR A 142 1.67 -12.48 -8.75
CA TYR A 142 2.63 -11.51 -9.30
C TYR A 142 3.81 -12.21 -9.97
N GLY A 143 4.44 -13.16 -9.27
CA GLY A 143 5.56 -13.94 -9.81
C GLY A 143 5.18 -14.68 -11.09
N GLY A 144 4.01 -15.31 -11.14
CA GLY A 144 3.50 -15.99 -12.33
C GLY A 144 3.28 -15.06 -13.52
N LYS A 145 2.74 -13.85 -13.30
CA LYS A 145 2.57 -12.83 -14.35
C LYS A 145 3.91 -12.36 -14.90
N HIS A 146 4.93 -12.22 -14.06
CA HIS A 146 6.26 -11.72 -14.46
C HIS A 146 7.23 -12.82 -14.89
N GLY A 147 6.79 -14.09 -14.88
CA GLY A 147 7.62 -15.22 -15.32
C GLY A 147 8.68 -15.63 -14.29
N ASN A 148 8.54 -15.22 -13.04
CA ASN A 148 9.44 -15.61 -11.97
C ASN A 148 9.30 -17.10 -11.67
N LYS A 149 10.43 -17.82 -11.48
CA LYS A 149 10.39 -19.17 -10.95
C LYS A 149 9.75 -19.18 -9.58
N ILE A 150 9.02 -20.25 -9.24
CA ILE A 150 8.53 -20.45 -7.88
C ILE A 150 9.71 -20.55 -6.92
N TYR A 151 10.69 -21.39 -7.27
CA TYR A 151 11.89 -21.66 -6.48
C TYR A 151 13.04 -22.09 -7.40
N ASP A 152 14.26 -21.71 -7.04
CA ASP A 152 15.49 -22.18 -7.66
C ASP A 152 16.58 -22.24 -6.59
N PRO A 153 17.18 -23.41 -6.28
CA PRO A 153 18.19 -23.53 -5.23
C PRO A 153 19.50 -22.78 -5.54
N GLU A 154 19.74 -22.47 -6.82
CA GLU A 154 20.94 -21.71 -7.24
C GLU A 154 20.78 -20.19 -7.07
N ILE A 155 19.53 -19.69 -6.98
CA ILE A 155 19.23 -18.29 -6.77
C ILE A 155 18.96 -18.08 -5.27
N LYS A 156 19.90 -17.42 -4.59
CA LYS A 156 19.79 -17.15 -3.15
C LYS A 156 19.06 -15.82 -2.91
N PRO A 157 18.28 -15.72 -1.81
CA PRO A 157 17.71 -14.43 -1.43
C PRO A 157 18.81 -13.41 -1.11
N GLU A 158 18.59 -12.16 -1.51
CA GLU A 158 19.51 -11.06 -1.31
C GLU A 158 18.95 -10.04 -0.32
N LYS A 159 19.82 -9.33 0.40
CA LYS A 159 19.40 -8.18 1.20
C LYS A 159 19.34 -6.95 0.30
N LEU A 160 18.15 -6.50 0.02
CA LEU A 160 17.90 -5.34 -0.85
C LEU A 160 18.15 -4.04 -0.06
N ILE A 161 19.07 -3.20 -0.56
CA ILE A 161 19.49 -1.96 0.12
C ILE A 161 19.20 -0.70 -0.69
N SER A 162 18.67 -0.83 -1.92
CA SER A 162 18.26 0.29 -2.76
C SER A 162 17.03 0.00 -3.59
N HIS A 163 16.35 1.06 -4.04
CA HIS A 163 15.22 0.99 -4.95
C HIS A 163 15.59 0.28 -6.26
N ASP A 164 16.77 0.60 -6.82
CA ASP A 164 17.24 0.00 -8.06
C ASP A 164 17.47 -1.52 -7.93
N GLN A 165 18.10 -1.97 -6.83
CA GLN A 165 18.23 -3.40 -6.55
C GLN A 165 16.86 -4.08 -6.41
N TYR A 166 15.93 -3.48 -5.65
CA TYR A 166 14.59 -4.03 -5.47
C TYR A 166 13.85 -4.24 -6.81
N ARG A 167 14.11 -3.38 -7.81
CA ARG A 167 13.44 -3.43 -9.12
C ARG A 167 14.10 -4.38 -10.11
N ASN A 168 15.41 -4.54 -10.05
CA ASN A 168 16.20 -5.13 -11.14
C ASN A 168 16.94 -6.43 -10.75
N HIS A 169 16.85 -6.92 -9.50
CA HIS A 169 17.48 -8.17 -9.11
C HIS A 169 16.73 -9.38 -9.67
N VAL A 170 17.44 -10.51 -9.78
CA VAL A 170 16.86 -11.79 -10.18
C VAL A 170 16.29 -12.48 -8.95
N GLU A 171 14.97 -12.58 -8.89
CA GLU A 171 14.30 -13.21 -7.77
C GLU A 171 13.51 -14.49 -8.16
N THR A 172 13.27 -15.35 -7.19
CA THR A 172 12.19 -16.34 -7.24
C THR A 172 11.05 -15.88 -6.35
N THR A 173 9.84 -16.39 -6.59
CA THR A 173 8.70 -16.06 -5.72
C THR A 173 8.96 -16.40 -4.25
N ILE A 174 9.68 -17.50 -3.99
CA ILE A 174 10.05 -17.90 -2.62
C ILE A 174 11.11 -16.95 -2.02
N ASN A 175 12.07 -16.45 -2.81
CA ASN A 175 13.06 -15.51 -2.31
C ASN A 175 12.41 -14.22 -1.82
N HIS A 176 11.36 -13.74 -2.50
CA HIS A 176 10.62 -12.55 -2.11
C HIS A 176 10.11 -12.59 -0.65
N PHE A 177 9.83 -13.78 -0.12
CA PHE A 177 9.46 -13.92 1.30
C PHE A 177 10.62 -13.55 2.23
N TYR A 178 11.85 -13.95 1.89
CA TYR A 178 13.05 -13.66 2.67
C TYR A 178 13.60 -12.25 2.44
N GLU A 179 13.37 -11.70 1.25
CA GLU A 179 13.88 -10.39 0.84
C GLU A 179 13.01 -9.23 1.31
N LYS A 180 11.71 -9.52 1.58
CA LYS A 180 10.74 -8.49 1.96
C LYS A 180 9.71 -8.95 2.99
N LEU A 181 8.96 -10.04 2.70
CA LEU A 181 7.69 -10.29 3.39
C LEU A 181 7.89 -10.63 4.88
N PHE A 182 8.94 -11.35 5.24
CA PHE A 182 9.24 -11.70 6.63
C PHE A 182 9.70 -10.50 7.46
N ASP A 183 10.25 -9.46 6.83
CA ASP A 183 10.67 -8.25 7.53
C ASP A 183 9.51 -7.29 7.80
N LEU A 184 8.35 -7.47 7.14
CA LEU A 184 7.24 -6.50 7.23
C LEU A 184 6.65 -6.39 8.64
N GLU A 185 6.64 -7.47 9.44
CA GLU A 185 6.14 -7.42 10.81
C GLU A 185 6.89 -6.39 11.67
N ASP A 186 8.22 -6.35 11.55
CA ASP A 186 9.06 -5.43 12.31
C ASP A 186 8.96 -3.98 11.83
N LEU A 187 8.41 -3.76 10.64
CA LEU A 187 8.26 -2.44 10.02
C LEU A 187 6.91 -1.77 10.32
N MET A 188 6.06 -2.35 11.16
CA MET A 188 4.77 -1.76 11.51
C MET A 188 4.93 -0.51 12.39
N ASN A 189 4.18 0.54 12.05
CA ASN A 189 4.21 1.81 12.76
C ASN A 189 3.32 1.79 14.02
N THR A 190 2.08 1.30 13.88
CA THR A 190 0.98 1.50 14.84
C THR A 190 0.75 0.28 15.74
N PRO A 191 0.24 0.46 16.98
CA PRO A 191 0.02 -0.64 17.92
C PRO A 191 -0.93 -1.72 17.41
N ALA A 192 -2.06 -1.32 16.79
CA ALA A 192 -3.02 -2.27 16.23
C ALA A 192 -2.42 -3.07 15.07
N ALA A 193 -1.57 -2.42 14.25
CA ALA A 193 -0.90 -3.09 13.13
C ALA A 193 0.12 -4.11 13.61
N LYS A 194 0.95 -3.79 14.60
CA LYS A 194 1.90 -4.74 15.19
C LYS A 194 1.22 -6.02 15.65
N LYS A 195 0.08 -5.89 16.34
CA LYS A 195 -0.70 -7.03 16.80
C LYS A 195 -1.27 -7.87 15.64
N GLU A 196 -1.80 -7.22 14.60
CA GLU A 196 -2.39 -7.92 13.46
C GLU A 196 -1.32 -8.54 12.56
N ALA A 197 -0.18 -7.88 12.37
CA ALA A 197 0.95 -8.43 11.62
C ALA A 197 1.47 -9.70 12.27
N HIS A 198 1.75 -9.66 13.59
CA HIS A 198 2.16 -10.83 14.36
C HIS A 198 1.19 -12.02 14.16
N ARG A 199 -0.11 -11.78 14.30
CA ARG A 199 -1.14 -12.81 14.08
C ARG A 199 -1.14 -13.43 12.67
N ARG A 200 -0.71 -12.66 11.64
CA ARG A 200 -0.68 -13.16 10.26
C ARG A 200 0.64 -13.84 9.89
N THR A 201 1.69 -13.58 10.65
CA THR A 201 3.02 -14.16 10.45
C THR A 201 3.15 -15.51 11.14
N GLU A 202 2.46 -15.75 12.28
CA GLU A 202 2.32 -17.06 12.95
C GLU A 202 1.49 -18.05 12.11
#